data_083eed6e178dbd75be3a820c020ff9db
#
_entry.id   083eed6e178dbd75be3a820c020ff9db
#
_cell.length_a   1.000
_cell.length_b   1.000
_cell.length_c   1.000
_cell.angle_alpha   90.00
_cell.angle_beta   90.00
_cell.angle_gamma   90.00
#
_symmetry.space_group_name_H-M   'P 1'
#
loop_
_entity.id
_entity.type
_entity.pdbx_description
1 polymer ?
#
loop_
_entity_poly.entity_id
_entity_poly.type
_entity_poly.pdbx_seq_one_letter_code
_entity_poly.pdbx_strand_id
1 'polypeptide(L)'
;MKRYLLILCATAGLYACSQPAAETTDKARFVRAELHNPSSRYVVVVSHRGDWRNWPENSIPAIESVIGMGVDIMELDLKLTKDSVLVLCHDKTIDRTTNGRGRVCDITYDSIRRCVLKTGHGVKTSLKMPTLREALAVCKDRIAVNIDQGYEYYDLAFAITEELGVTDQVLI
;
A
#
# COMPACT_ATOMS: atom_id res chain seq x y z
N MET A 1 -22.68 72.04 -23.87
CA MET A 1 -23.12 70.91 -23.01
C MET A 1 -22.12 69.78 -23.18
N LYS A 2 -21.17 69.63 -22.23
CA LYS A 2 -20.16 68.55 -22.26
C LYS A 2 -20.69 67.36 -21.45
N ARG A 3 -20.89 66.22 -22.08
CA ARG A 3 -21.25 64.94 -21.42
C ARG A 3 -19.98 64.26 -20.95
N TYR A 4 -19.81 64.07 -19.61
CA TYR A 4 -18.75 63.26 -19.03
C TYR A 4 -19.23 61.82 -18.95
N LEU A 5 -18.51 60.93 -19.61
CA LEU A 5 -18.73 59.48 -19.54
C LEU A 5 -17.89 58.96 -18.36
N LEU A 6 -18.55 58.50 -17.29
CA LEU A 6 -17.89 57.82 -16.18
C LEU A 6 -17.67 56.36 -16.59
N ILE A 7 -16.41 55.98 -16.77
CA ILE A 7 -16.02 54.58 -16.93
C ILE A 7 -15.77 54.01 -15.54
N LEU A 8 -16.65 53.12 -15.09
CA LEU A 8 -16.51 52.33 -13.86
C LEU A 8 -15.64 51.13 -14.15
N CYS A 9 -14.34 51.15 -13.78
CA CYS A 9 -13.49 49.98 -13.80
C CYS A 9 -13.80 49.11 -12.59
N ALA A 10 -14.56 48.02 -12.81
CA ALA A 10 -14.71 46.95 -11.82
C ALA A 10 -13.45 46.09 -11.82
N THR A 11 -12.57 46.26 -10.83
CA THR A 11 -11.47 45.34 -10.57
C THR A 11 -12.03 44.11 -9.85
N ALA A 12 -12.29 43.03 -10.60
CA ALA A 12 -12.55 41.73 -10.03
C ALA A 12 -11.24 41.17 -9.43
N GLY A 13 -11.10 41.35 -8.12
CA GLY A 13 -10.03 40.70 -7.37
C GLY A 13 -10.23 39.17 -7.41
N LEU A 14 -9.42 38.48 -8.16
CA LEU A 14 -9.29 37.01 -8.06
C LEU A 14 -8.67 36.67 -6.71
N TYR A 15 -9.51 36.39 -5.72
CA TYR A 15 -9.08 35.67 -4.53
C TYR A 15 -8.76 34.24 -4.95
N ALA A 16 -7.51 33.99 -5.30
CA ALA A 16 -6.98 32.65 -5.35
C ALA A 16 -7.01 32.11 -3.91
N CYS A 17 -8.03 31.33 -3.60
CA CYS A 17 -8.06 30.53 -2.40
C CYS A 17 -6.96 29.46 -2.55
N SER A 18 -5.73 29.79 -2.12
CA SER A 18 -4.69 28.81 -1.91
C SER A 18 -5.17 27.92 -0.78
N GLN A 19 -5.76 26.77 -1.13
CA GLN A 19 -5.89 25.70 -0.15
C GLN A 19 -4.47 25.40 0.36
N PRO A 20 -4.26 25.37 1.68
CA PRO A 20 -2.99 24.89 2.19
C PRO A 20 -2.81 23.50 1.60
N ALA A 21 -1.65 23.24 0.98
CA ALA A 21 -1.25 21.90 0.63
C ALA A 21 -1.48 21.05 1.88
N ALA A 22 -2.33 20.02 1.78
CA ALA A 22 -2.51 19.10 2.88
C ALA A 22 -1.09 18.66 3.26
N GLU A 23 -0.64 19.03 4.47
CA GLU A 23 0.52 18.43 5.08
C GLU A 23 0.26 16.94 4.95
N THR A 24 1.08 16.24 4.18
CA THR A 24 1.10 14.80 4.15
C THR A 24 1.57 14.39 5.54
N THR A 25 0.63 14.36 6.49
CA THR A 25 0.90 13.79 7.80
C THR A 25 1.38 12.40 7.52
N ASP A 26 2.64 12.11 7.89
CA ASP A 26 3.22 10.78 7.86
C ASP A 26 2.30 9.85 8.68
N LYS A 27 1.36 9.22 7.99
CA LYS A 27 0.31 8.40 8.61
C LYS A 27 0.93 7.23 9.36
N ALA A 28 2.00 6.66 8.81
CA ALA A 28 2.70 5.55 9.44
C ALA A 28 3.32 5.99 10.78
N ARG A 29 3.92 7.17 10.84
CA ARG A 29 4.47 7.75 12.06
C ARG A 29 3.39 8.04 13.11
N PHE A 30 2.26 8.57 12.68
CA PHE A 30 1.12 8.79 13.58
C PHE A 30 0.65 7.46 14.19
N VAL A 31 0.41 6.44 13.39
CA VAL A 31 -0.05 5.11 13.85
C VAL A 31 0.96 4.49 14.80
N ARG A 32 2.26 4.58 14.50
CA ARG A 32 3.32 4.13 15.41
C ARG A 32 3.24 4.82 16.78
N ALA A 33 3.07 6.14 16.80
CA ALA A 33 2.96 6.89 18.04
C ALA A 33 1.75 6.43 18.87
N GLU A 34 0.59 6.19 18.23
CA GLU A 34 -0.62 5.70 18.89
C GLU A 34 -0.44 4.27 19.45
N LEU A 35 0.24 3.38 18.71
CA LEU A 35 0.54 2.01 19.16
C LEU A 35 1.44 1.98 20.40
N HIS A 36 2.32 2.96 20.58
CA HIS A 36 3.21 3.08 21.74
C HIS A 36 2.65 3.94 22.88
N ASN A 37 1.44 4.49 22.73
CA ASN A 37 0.80 5.31 23.74
C ASN A 37 -0.18 4.49 24.59
N PRO A 38 0.18 4.12 25.83
CA PRO A 38 -0.70 3.30 26.68
C PRO A 38 -1.99 4.02 27.10
N SER A 39 -2.07 5.34 26.92
CA SER A 39 -3.26 6.15 27.19
C SER A 39 -4.08 6.46 25.93
N SER A 40 -3.68 5.94 24.80
CA SER A 40 -4.40 6.16 23.54
C SER A 40 -5.83 5.62 23.62
N ARG A 41 -6.77 6.38 23.05
CA ARG A 41 -8.14 5.95 22.77
C ARG A 41 -8.40 5.79 21.28
N TYR A 42 -7.35 5.91 20.49
CA TYR A 42 -7.43 5.74 19.05
C TYR A 42 -7.68 4.27 18.71
N VAL A 43 -8.65 4.02 17.82
CA VAL A 43 -8.95 2.67 17.33
C VAL A 43 -8.19 2.48 16.02
N VAL A 44 -7.18 1.62 16.07
CA VAL A 44 -6.37 1.29 14.89
C VAL A 44 -7.16 0.33 13.99
N VAL A 45 -7.28 0.69 12.72
CA VAL A 45 -7.96 -0.11 11.69
C VAL A 45 -6.92 -0.82 10.83
N VAL A 46 -7.01 -2.15 10.77
CA VAL A 46 -6.12 -3.00 9.98
C VAL A 46 -6.88 -3.56 8.78
N SER A 47 -6.32 -3.43 7.59
CA SER A 47 -6.87 -4.03 6.38
C SER A 47 -6.15 -5.34 6.06
N HIS A 48 -6.85 -6.46 6.18
CA HIS A 48 -6.36 -7.82 5.91
C HIS A 48 -6.23 -8.03 4.40
N ARG A 49 -5.01 -8.18 3.90
CA ARG A 49 -4.62 -8.35 2.49
C ARG A 49 -5.05 -7.22 1.56
N GLY A 50 -5.27 -6.02 2.11
CA GLY A 50 -5.74 -4.85 1.38
C GLY A 50 -7.22 -4.89 1.00
N ASP A 51 -7.61 -4.11 -0.01
CA ASP A 51 -9.00 -4.05 -0.51
C ASP A 51 -9.31 -5.22 -1.47
N TRP A 52 -9.31 -6.43 -0.92
CA TRP A 52 -9.54 -7.67 -1.67
C TRP A 52 -10.96 -7.81 -2.26
N ARG A 53 -11.87 -6.94 -1.89
CA ARG A 53 -13.23 -6.93 -2.46
C ARG A 53 -13.26 -6.32 -3.85
N ASN A 54 -12.47 -5.29 -4.07
CA ASN A 54 -12.40 -4.57 -5.34
C ASN A 54 -11.19 -5.00 -6.20
N TRP A 55 -10.12 -5.49 -5.57
CA TRP A 55 -8.86 -5.86 -6.21
C TRP A 55 -8.42 -7.28 -5.80
N PRO A 56 -7.50 -7.91 -6.53
CA PRO A 56 -6.85 -9.11 -6.01
C PRO A 56 -6.19 -8.85 -4.66
N GLU A 57 -6.35 -9.78 -3.72
CA GLU A 57 -5.67 -9.70 -2.42
C GLU A 57 -4.14 -9.57 -2.60
N ASN A 58 -3.48 -8.89 -1.67
CA ASN A 58 -2.02 -8.73 -1.69
C ASN A 58 -1.49 -8.09 -2.99
N SER A 59 -2.26 -7.26 -3.66
CA SER A 59 -1.86 -6.55 -4.89
C SER A 59 -1.59 -5.07 -4.64
N ILE A 60 -0.77 -4.45 -5.50
CA ILE A 60 -0.49 -3.01 -5.40
C ILE A 60 -1.79 -2.16 -5.43
N PRO A 61 -2.75 -2.39 -6.34
CA PRO A 61 -4.01 -1.63 -6.30
C PRO A 61 -4.83 -1.85 -5.03
N ALA A 62 -4.78 -3.04 -4.40
CA ALA A 62 -5.45 -3.28 -3.12
C ALA A 62 -4.81 -2.46 -1.99
N ILE A 63 -3.48 -2.31 -1.99
CA ILE A 63 -2.73 -1.46 -1.07
C ILE A 63 -3.07 0.02 -1.31
N GLU A 64 -3.00 0.50 -2.55
CA GLU A 64 -3.33 1.88 -2.91
C GLU A 64 -4.77 2.25 -2.50
N SER A 65 -5.71 1.34 -2.68
CA SER A 65 -7.11 1.54 -2.31
C SER A 65 -7.27 1.77 -0.81
N VAL A 66 -6.67 0.94 0.05
CA VAL A 66 -6.78 1.10 1.52
C VAL A 66 -6.04 2.33 2.02
N ILE A 67 -4.93 2.73 1.38
CA ILE A 67 -4.27 4.01 1.66
C ILE A 67 -5.24 5.17 1.35
N GLY A 68 -5.90 5.13 0.20
CA GLY A 68 -6.90 6.13 -0.19
C GLY A 68 -8.12 6.19 0.74
N MET A 69 -8.47 5.07 1.39
CA MET A 69 -9.52 4.99 2.42
C MET A 69 -9.07 5.54 3.78
N GLY A 70 -7.78 5.82 3.98
CA GLY A 70 -7.24 6.29 5.25
C GLY A 70 -7.09 5.20 6.32
N VAL A 71 -6.99 3.93 5.93
CA VAL A 71 -6.71 2.80 6.82
C VAL A 71 -5.36 3.00 7.51
N ASP A 72 -5.21 2.51 8.73
CA ASP A 72 -4.02 2.74 9.56
C ASP A 72 -2.89 1.75 9.27
N ILE A 73 -3.24 0.48 9.13
CA ILE A 73 -2.28 -0.60 8.91
C ILE A 73 -2.73 -1.46 7.73
N MET A 74 -1.83 -1.64 6.78
CA MET A 74 -1.94 -2.66 5.74
C MET A 74 -1.35 -3.96 6.25
N GLU A 75 -2.15 -5.00 6.35
CA GLU A 75 -1.63 -6.35 6.58
C GLU A 75 -1.38 -7.04 5.25
N LEU A 76 -0.26 -7.75 5.15
CA LEU A 76 0.15 -8.50 3.97
C LEU A 76 0.88 -9.79 4.34
N ASP A 77 0.80 -10.78 3.45
CA ASP A 77 1.36 -12.11 3.65
C ASP A 77 2.62 -12.35 2.82
N LEU A 78 3.62 -13.05 3.36
CA LEU A 78 4.85 -13.36 2.66
C LEU A 78 5.02 -14.83 2.31
N LYS A 79 5.63 -15.07 1.16
CA LYS A 79 6.24 -16.35 0.78
C LYS A 79 7.56 -16.10 0.05
N LEU A 80 8.47 -17.08 0.18
CA LEU A 80 9.76 -17.06 -0.47
C LEU A 80 9.72 -17.92 -1.75
N THR A 81 10.17 -17.35 -2.86
CA THR A 81 10.31 -18.07 -4.14
C THR A 81 11.56 -18.95 -4.15
N LYS A 82 11.66 -19.83 -5.18
CA LYS A 82 12.83 -20.72 -5.37
C LYS A 82 14.17 -19.94 -5.46
N ASP A 83 14.15 -18.76 -6.01
CA ASP A 83 15.30 -17.86 -6.19
C ASP A 83 15.39 -16.77 -5.12
N SER A 84 14.81 -17.05 -3.93
CA SER A 84 14.91 -16.23 -2.72
C SER A 84 14.36 -14.81 -2.86
N VAL A 85 13.31 -14.62 -3.65
CA VAL A 85 12.56 -13.36 -3.70
C VAL A 85 11.35 -13.45 -2.79
N LEU A 86 11.16 -12.47 -1.89
CA LEU A 86 9.95 -12.34 -1.08
C LEU A 86 8.81 -11.75 -1.90
N VAL A 87 7.71 -12.50 -2.02
CA VAL A 87 6.50 -12.12 -2.76
C VAL A 87 5.28 -12.08 -1.84
N LEU A 88 4.28 -11.29 -2.21
CA LEU A 88 3.03 -11.21 -1.47
C LEU A 88 2.10 -12.35 -1.86
N CYS A 89 1.99 -13.34 -0.99
CA CYS A 89 1.13 -14.50 -1.18
C CYS A 89 0.79 -15.14 0.16
N HIS A 90 -0.50 -15.38 0.42
CA HIS A 90 -0.93 -16.08 1.64
C HIS A 90 -0.67 -17.59 1.56
N ASP A 91 -1.09 -18.22 0.46
CA ASP A 91 -1.08 -19.65 0.34
C ASP A 91 0.33 -20.17 0.02
N LYS A 92 0.58 -21.43 0.34
CA LYS A 92 1.83 -22.12 -0.08
C LYS A 92 1.93 -22.29 -1.61
N THR A 93 0.81 -22.13 -2.33
CA THR A 93 0.74 -22.26 -3.80
C THR A 93 0.14 -21.01 -4.43
N ILE A 94 0.43 -20.79 -5.72
CA ILE A 94 -0.09 -19.65 -6.49
C ILE A 94 -1.47 -19.93 -7.13
N ASP A 95 -2.03 -21.11 -6.93
CA ASP A 95 -3.17 -21.63 -7.69
C ASP A 95 -4.46 -20.84 -7.50
N ARG A 96 -4.75 -20.41 -6.24
CA ARG A 96 -5.98 -19.71 -5.91
C ARG A 96 -5.95 -18.29 -6.43
N THR A 97 -4.86 -17.57 -6.20
CA THR A 97 -4.76 -16.13 -6.45
C THR A 97 -4.21 -15.76 -7.83
N THR A 98 -3.73 -16.75 -8.60
CA THR A 98 -3.20 -16.50 -9.95
C THR A 98 -3.78 -17.49 -10.98
N ASN A 99 -3.48 -17.25 -12.26
CA ASN A 99 -3.74 -18.21 -13.34
C ASN A 99 -2.66 -19.28 -13.49
N GLY A 100 -1.60 -19.25 -12.66
CA GLY A 100 -0.54 -20.25 -12.58
C GLY A 100 -0.90 -21.38 -11.61
N ARG A 101 0.05 -22.34 -11.46
CA ARG A 101 -0.05 -23.46 -10.52
C ARG A 101 1.30 -23.81 -9.93
N GLY A 102 1.30 -24.34 -8.71
CA GLY A 102 2.45 -24.87 -8.03
C GLY A 102 2.83 -24.11 -6.76
N ARG A 103 3.78 -24.68 -6.01
CA ARG A 103 4.23 -24.08 -4.74
C ARG A 103 5.15 -22.89 -5.02
N VAL A 104 4.98 -21.83 -4.25
CA VAL A 104 5.79 -20.62 -4.38
C VAL A 104 7.28 -20.94 -4.28
N CYS A 105 7.68 -21.75 -3.28
CA CYS A 105 9.08 -22.12 -3.04
C CYS A 105 9.73 -22.99 -4.14
N ASP A 106 8.96 -23.54 -5.06
CA ASP A 106 9.47 -24.38 -6.15
C ASP A 106 9.57 -23.62 -7.48
N ILE A 107 9.10 -22.35 -7.52
CA ILE A 107 8.98 -21.51 -8.73
C ILE A 107 9.83 -20.27 -8.57
N THR A 108 10.57 -19.89 -9.63
CA THR A 108 11.31 -18.61 -9.65
C THR A 108 10.37 -17.42 -9.79
N TYR A 109 10.78 -16.26 -9.28
CA TYR A 109 10.00 -15.03 -9.36
C TYR A 109 9.65 -14.66 -10.81
N ASP A 110 10.58 -14.78 -11.73
CA ASP A 110 10.33 -14.52 -13.15
C ASP A 110 9.20 -15.39 -13.71
N SER A 111 9.09 -16.64 -13.28
CA SER A 111 7.99 -17.54 -13.69
C SER A 111 6.67 -17.14 -13.05
N ILE A 112 6.67 -16.77 -11.77
CA ILE A 112 5.48 -16.25 -11.08
C ILE A 112 5.00 -14.96 -11.75
N ARG A 113 5.91 -14.06 -12.11
CA ARG A 113 5.57 -12.77 -12.72
C ARG A 113 4.94 -12.90 -14.12
N ARG A 114 5.11 -14.04 -14.81
CA ARG A 114 4.38 -14.32 -16.07
C ARG A 114 2.90 -14.60 -15.82
N CYS A 115 2.54 -15.09 -14.63
CA CYS A 115 1.14 -15.29 -14.25
C CYS A 115 0.45 -13.94 -14.00
N VAL A 116 -0.87 -13.96 -14.03
CA VAL A 116 -1.70 -12.80 -13.67
C VAL A 116 -2.52 -13.12 -12.42
N LEU A 117 -2.74 -12.11 -11.58
CA LEU A 117 -3.59 -12.23 -10.41
C LEU A 117 -5.07 -12.40 -10.78
N LYS A 118 -5.81 -13.07 -9.92
CA LYS A 118 -7.27 -13.19 -9.97
C LYS A 118 -7.89 -12.46 -8.79
N THR A 119 -9.06 -11.87 -9.01
CA THR A 119 -9.91 -11.37 -7.92
C THR A 119 -10.40 -12.52 -7.04
N GLY A 120 -10.95 -12.21 -5.86
CA GLY A 120 -11.56 -13.21 -4.97
C GLY A 120 -12.70 -14.02 -5.63
N HIS A 121 -13.27 -13.54 -6.71
CA HIS A 121 -14.27 -14.24 -7.53
C HIS A 121 -13.67 -15.04 -8.69
N GLY A 122 -12.35 -15.17 -8.76
CA GLY A 122 -11.64 -15.94 -9.78
C GLY A 122 -11.49 -15.25 -11.14
N VAL A 123 -11.86 -13.97 -11.27
CA VAL A 123 -11.71 -13.20 -12.50
C VAL A 123 -10.24 -12.84 -12.70
N LYS A 124 -9.67 -13.18 -13.87
CA LYS A 124 -8.30 -12.82 -14.25
C LYS A 124 -8.18 -11.33 -14.48
N THR A 125 -7.09 -10.76 -14.00
CA THR A 125 -6.72 -9.35 -14.24
C THR A 125 -5.46 -9.27 -15.11
N SER A 126 -4.93 -8.07 -15.34
CA SER A 126 -3.60 -7.84 -15.91
C SER A 126 -2.51 -7.71 -14.84
N LEU A 127 -2.90 -7.71 -13.56
CA LEU A 127 -2.00 -7.44 -12.43
C LEU A 127 -1.07 -8.62 -12.16
N LYS A 128 0.09 -8.31 -11.61
CA LYS A 128 1.14 -9.26 -11.27
C LYS A 128 1.29 -9.37 -9.76
N MET A 129 1.78 -10.53 -9.30
CA MET A 129 2.13 -10.71 -7.90
C MET A 129 3.31 -9.79 -7.55
N PRO A 130 3.14 -8.89 -6.57
CA PRO A 130 4.22 -7.98 -6.19
C PRO A 130 5.24 -8.66 -5.29
N THR A 131 6.45 -8.11 -5.26
CA THR A 131 7.45 -8.38 -4.24
C THR A 131 7.16 -7.58 -2.98
N LEU A 132 7.77 -8.01 -1.85
CA LEU A 132 7.75 -7.21 -0.61
C LEU A 132 8.31 -5.80 -0.85
N ARG A 133 9.41 -5.70 -1.59
CA ARG A 133 10.05 -4.42 -1.94
C ARG A 133 9.10 -3.48 -2.65
N GLU A 134 8.39 -3.95 -3.67
CA GLU A 134 7.41 -3.16 -4.43
C GLU A 134 6.26 -2.69 -3.52
N ALA A 135 5.76 -3.56 -2.65
CA ALA A 135 4.69 -3.23 -1.71
C ALA A 135 5.14 -2.18 -0.67
N LEU A 136 6.30 -2.38 -0.03
CA LEU A 136 6.81 -1.44 0.98
C LEU A 136 7.15 -0.08 0.38
N ALA A 137 7.63 -0.02 -0.87
CA ALA A 137 7.86 1.24 -1.57
C ALA A 137 6.56 2.06 -1.75
N VAL A 138 5.43 1.38 -1.99
CA VAL A 138 4.09 2.03 -2.07
C VAL A 138 3.60 2.48 -0.70
N CYS A 139 3.87 1.70 0.35
CA CYS A 139 3.42 1.98 1.72
C CYS A 139 4.23 3.10 2.41
N LYS A 140 5.45 3.39 1.94
CA LYS A 140 6.38 4.30 2.60
C LYS A 140 5.74 5.65 2.94
N ASP A 141 5.83 6.04 4.22
CA ASP A 141 5.30 7.26 4.83
C ASP A 141 3.76 7.42 4.74
N ARG A 142 3.05 6.46 4.11
CA ARG A 142 1.62 6.56 3.80
C ARG A 142 0.74 5.67 4.68
N ILE A 143 1.23 4.51 5.10
CA ILE A 143 0.49 3.54 5.89
C ILE A 143 1.46 2.66 6.68
N ALA A 144 1.14 2.31 7.92
CA ALA A 144 1.91 1.29 8.63
C ALA A 144 1.65 -0.11 8.03
N VAL A 145 2.59 -1.02 8.18
CA VAL A 145 2.50 -2.36 7.58
C VAL A 145 2.63 -3.43 8.66
N ASN A 146 1.74 -4.41 8.64
CA ASN A 146 1.89 -5.66 9.39
C ASN A 146 2.20 -6.80 8.41
N ILE A 147 3.34 -7.45 8.59
CA ILE A 147 3.79 -8.57 7.75
C ILE A 147 3.43 -9.87 8.46
N ASP A 148 2.35 -10.53 7.99
CA ASP A 148 2.00 -11.87 8.47
C ASP A 148 2.95 -12.93 7.88
N GLN A 149 3.28 -13.93 8.70
CA GLN A 149 4.27 -14.98 8.40
C GLN A 149 5.69 -14.44 8.12
N GLY A 150 5.93 -13.16 8.41
CA GLY A 150 7.23 -12.50 8.18
C GLY A 150 8.36 -13.09 9.02
N TYR A 151 8.07 -13.63 10.21
CA TYR A 151 9.05 -14.22 11.11
C TYR A 151 9.80 -15.42 10.47
N GLU A 152 9.17 -16.15 9.55
CA GLU A 152 9.83 -17.25 8.81
C GLU A 152 10.96 -16.74 7.90
N TYR A 153 10.90 -15.46 7.51
CA TYR A 153 11.83 -14.81 6.58
C TYR A 153 12.39 -13.51 7.16
N TYR A 154 12.48 -13.43 8.49
CA TYR A 154 12.79 -12.20 9.22
C TYR A 154 14.00 -11.46 8.68
N ASP A 155 15.14 -12.12 8.55
CA ASP A 155 16.39 -11.46 8.12
C ASP A 155 16.27 -10.83 6.73
N LEU A 156 15.61 -11.52 5.79
CA LEU A 156 15.39 -11.01 4.44
C LEU A 156 14.39 -9.84 4.42
N ALA A 157 13.29 -9.97 5.16
CA ALA A 157 12.27 -8.94 5.26
C ALA A 157 12.86 -7.69 5.93
N PHE A 158 13.57 -7.86 7.04
CA PHE A 158 14.21 -6.78 7.80
C PHE A 158 15.24 -6.01 6.93
N ALA A 159 16.11 -6.71 6.22
CA ALA A 159 17.07 -6.08 5.31
C ALA A 159 16.40 -5.20 4.24
N ILE A 160 15.23 -5.63 3.71
CA ILE A 160 14.46 -4.82 2.77
C ILE A 160 13.88 -3.57 3.44
N THR A 161 13.40 -3.68 4.70
CA THR A 161 12.87 -2.53 5.43
C THR A 161 13.95 -1.49 5.73
N GLU A 162 15.18 -1.95 6.09
CA GLU A 162 16.33 -1.06 6.31
C GLU A 162 16.73 -0.34 5.03
N GLU A 163 16.85 -1.07 3.91
CA GLU A 163 17.24 -0.50 2.62
C GLU A 163 16.26 0.57 2.14
N LEU A 164 14.96 0.36 2.36
CA LEU A 164 13.92 1.32 1.98
C LEU A 164 13.75 2.46 3.01
N GLY A 165 14.33 2.31 4.22
CA GLY A 165 14.17 3.25 5.33
C GLY A 165 12.74 3.28 5.86
N VAL A 166 12.11 2.09 6.00
CA VAL A 166 10.72 1.93 6.47
C VAL A 166 10.60 1.03 7.70
N THR A 167 11.72 0.68 8.34
CA THR A 167 11.73 -0.24 9.49
C THR A 167 10.80 0.22 10.62
N ASP A 168 10.71 1.52 10.85
CA ASP A 168 9.90 2.12 11.91
C ASP A 168 8.38 2.06 11.65
N GLN A 169 7.95 1.72 10.45
CA GLN A 169 6.53 1.61 10.09
C GLN A 169 6.07 0.17 9.87
N VAL A 170 6.96 -0.82 10.11
CA VAL A 170 6.68 -2.23 9.86
C VAL A 170 6.60 -3.01 11.18
N LEU A 171 5.58 -3.85 11.30
CA LEU A 171 5.36 -4.87 12.34
C LEU A 171 5.61 -6.24 11.70
N ILE A 172 6.43 -7.10 12.33
CA ILE A 172 6.74 -8.46 11.86
C ILE A 172 6.44 -9.46 12.97
#